data_106b708b2aaeb77d44f9e0fd9766bd81
#
_entry.id   106b708b2aaeb77d44f9e0fd9766bd81
#
_cell.length_a   1.000
_cell.length_b   1.000
_cell.length_c   1.000
_cell.angle_alpha   90.00
_cell.angle_beta   90.00
_cell.angle_gamma   90.00
#
_symmetry.space_group_name_H-M   'P 1'
#
loop_
_entity.id
_entity.type
_entity.pdbx_description
1 polymer ?
#
loop_
_entity_poly.entity_id
_entity_poly.type
_entity_poly.pdbx_seq_one_letter_code
_entity_poly.pdbx_strand_id
1 'polypeptide(L)'
;MLEIRDLHSFYGEAHVVQGASLTVRDREVVALLGRNGMGKTSLIRSVMGLSAPQVRGGSVAWKGETLTGLKAHEIAGRKIALVPQGRRLFPSLTVTEHLTMMKSARARDGWTVDRVMGLFPRLAERRQHRGNQLSGGERQMLAVARALMIDPELILMDEPSEGLAPVMVQHLEGIIVQLKEEGLAILLVEQNLYSALAVADRVYVIETGKIVHEAEAFALVDDPQSLVRFLGVH
;
A
#
# COMPACT_ATOMS: atom_id res chain seq x y z
N MET A 1 2.53 11.39 -10.36
CA MET A 1 1.49 11.71 -9.34
C MET A 1 0.27 10.80 -9.57
N LEU A 2 -0.27 10.17 -8.51
CA LEU A 2 -1.59 9.52 -8.50
C LEU A 2 -2.66 10.58 -8.19
N GLU A 3 -3.73 10.59 -8.96
CA GLU A 3 -4.89 11.45 -8.75
C GLU A 3 -6.15 10.61 -8.68
N ILE A 4 -6.91 10.76 -7.60
CA ILE A 4 -8.23 10.19 -7.40
C ILE A 4 -9.19 11.38 -7.28
N ARG A 5 -10.23 11.42 -8.12
CA ARG A 5 -11.19 12.53 -8.16
C ARG A 5 -12.61 12.01 -8.09
N ASP A 6 -13.34 12.42 -7.06
CA ASP A 6 -14.76 12.14 -6.85
C ASP A 6 -15.10 10.64 -7.06
N LEU A 7 -14.28 9.74 -6.50
CA LEU A 7 -14.39 8.30 -6.76
C LEU A 7 -15.60 7.71 -6.05
N HIS A 8 -16.45 7.01 -6.81
CA HIS A 8 -17.61 6.29 -6.29
C HIS A 8 -17.49 4.80 -6.61
N SER A 9 -17.54 3.95 -5.57
CA SER A 9 -17.40 2.51 -5.72
C SER A 9 -18.44 1.74 -4.91
N PHE A 10 -18.87 0.58 -5.44
CA PHE A 10 -20.00 -0.17 -4.96
C PHE A 10 -19.71 -1.68 -4.88
N TYR A 11 -20.18 -2.33 -3.81
CA TYR A 11 -20.40 -3.78 -3.76
C TYR A 11 -21.88 -4.07 -3.97
N GLY A 12 -22.27 -4.52 -5.16
CA GLY A 12 -23.67 -4.55 -5.54
C GLY A 12 -24.29 -3.15 -5.43
N GLU A 13 -25.27 -2.97 -4.58
CA GLU A 13 -25.90 -1.66 -4.33
C GLU A 13 -25.28 -0.92 -3.13
N ALA A 14 -24.39 -1.54 -2.37
CA ALA A 14 -23.74 -0.87 -1.24
C ALA A 14 -22.69 0.12 -1.71
N HIS A 15 -22.90 1.42 -1.49
CA HIS A 15 -22.03 2.52 -1.84
C HIS A 15 -20.92 2.66 -0.79
N VAL A 16 -19.71 2.14 -1.06
CA VAL A 16 -18.64 1.99 -0.09
C VAL A 16 -17.53 3.04 -0.19
N VAL A 17 -17.36 3.66 -1.37
CA VAL A 17 -16.53 4.86 -1.56
C VAL A 17 -17.43 5.92 -2.15
N GLN A 18 -17.52 7.10 -1.51
CA GLN A 18 -18.60 8.06 -1.71
C GLN A 18 -18.03 9.45 -2.07
N GLY A 19 -17.43 9.58 -3.25
CA GLY A 19 -16.83 10.83 -3.72
C GLY A 19 -15.45 11.11 -3.13
N ALA A 20 -14.66 10.05 -2.88
CA ALA A 20 -13.32 10.21 -2.33
C ALA A 20 -12.39 10.87 -3.35
N SER A 21 -11.64 11.88 -2.88
CA SER A 21 -10.62 12.57 -3.67
C SER A 21 -9.33 12.66 -2.86
N LEU A 22 -8.22 12.22 -3.45
CA LEU A 22 -6.88 12.36 -2.87
C LEU A 22 -5.81 12.33 -3.96
N THR A 23 -4.62 12.77 -3.61
CA THR A 23 -3.45 12.72 -4.50
C THR A 23 -2.25 12.12 -3.79
N VAL A 24 -1.36 11.47 -4.57
CA VAL A 24 -0.02 11.06 -4.11
C VAL A 24 0.98 11.59 -5.11
N ARG A 25 1.89 12.46 -4.67
CA ARG A 25 2.95 13.03 -5.51
C ARG A 25 4.05 12.00 -5.76
N ASP A 26 4.94 12.28 -6.69
CA ASP A 26 6.13 11.47 -6.88
C ASP A 26 7.03 11.57 -5.63
N ARG A 27 7.60 10.46 -5.19
CA ARG A 27 8.44 10.36 -3.98
C ARG A 27 7.75 10.79 -2.68
N GLU A 28 6.45 10.67 -2.62
CA GLU A 28 5.66 11.02 -1.45
C GLU A 28 5.10 9.75 -0.79
N VAL A 29 5.11 9.71 0.53
CA VAL A 29 4.33 8.75 1.33
C VAL A 29 3.06 9.45 1.81
N VAL A 30 1.93 9.01 1.32
CA VAL A 30 0.61 9.48 1.77
C VAL A 30 -0.06 8.39 2.58
N ALA A 31 -0.44 8.71 3.82
CA ALA A 31 -1.21 7.79 4.64
C ALA A 31 -2.71 8.06 4.49
N LEU A 32 -3.49 6.99 4.29
CA LEU A 32 -4.94 7.00 4.36
C LEU A 32 -5.38 6.32 5.65
N LEU A 33 -5.82 7.12 6.61
CA LEU A 33 -6.26 6.69 7.92
C LEU A 33 -7.77 6.56 8.01
N GLY A 34 -8.25 5.67 8.86
CA GLY A 34 -9.67 5.49 9.15
C GLY A 34 -9.92 4.19 9.90
N ARG A 35 -11.08 4.11 10.55
CA ARG A 35 -11.51 2.90 11.27
C ARG A 35 -11.76 1.74 10.31
N ASN A 36 -11.88 0.54 10.84
CA ASN A 36 -12.27 -0.63 10.05
C ASN A 36 -13.68 -0.42 9.46
N GLY A 37 -13.86 -0.85 8.20
CA GLY A 37 -15.13 -0.69 7.49
C GLY A 37 -15.35 0.69 6.84
N MET A 38 -14.44 1.65 7.01
CA MET A 38 -14.63 3.02 6.46
C MET A 38 -14.35 3.15 4.96
N GLY A 39 -13.95 2.08 4.27
CA GLY A 39 -13.76 2.09 2.81
C GLY A 39 -12.30 2.13 2.34
N LYS A 40 -11.31 2.09 3.23
CA LYS A 40 -9.86 2.12 2.91
C LYS A 40 -9.44 1.08 1.87
N THR A 41 -9.62 -0.20 2.21
CA THR A 41 -9.34 -1.34 1.30
C THR A 41 -10.13 -1.24 0.00
N SER A 42 -11.41 -0.78 0.08
CA SER A 42 -12.26 -0.61 -1.10
C SER A 42 -11.72 0.45 -2.04
N LEU A 43 -11.17 1.55 -1.52
CA LEU A 43 -10.52 2.59 -2.30
C LEU A 43 -9.28 2.02 -3.03
N ILE A 44 -8.37 1.35 -2.31
CA ILE A 44 -7.19 0.70 -2.93
C ILE A 44 -7.61 -0.31 -4.01
N ARG A 45 -8.61 -1.14 -3.73
CA ARG A 45 -9.12 -2.13 -4.69
C ARG A 45 -9.69 -1.49 -5.95
N SER A 46 -10.37 -0.33 -5.80
CA SER A 46 -10.87 0.46 -6.93
C SER A 46 -9.73 1.04 -7.77
N VAL A 47 -8.71 1.60 -7.11
CA VAL A 47 -7.51 2.12 -7.80
C VAL A 47 -6.81 1.02 -8.61
N MET A 48 -6.72 -0.19 -8.05
CA MET A 48 -6.09 -1.35 -8.70
C MET A 48 -6.98 -2.05 -9.75
N GLY A 49 -8.17 -1.54 -10.04
CA GLY A 49 -9.05 -2.15 -11.03
C GLY A 49 -9.43 -3.61 -10.73
N LEU A 50 -9.54 -3.96 -9.43
CA LEU A 50 -9.97 -5.29 -9.03
C LEU A 50 -11.46 -5.47 -9.33
N SER A 51 -11.90 -6.72 -9.49
CA SER A 51 -13.28 -7.07 -9.90
C SER A 51 -14.37 -6.56 -8.95
N ALA A 52 -14.01 -6.27 -7.71
CA ALA A 52 -14.88 -5.68 -6.70
C ALA A 52 -14.05 -4.83 -5.74
N PRO A 53 -14.55 -3.64 -5.32
CA PRO A 53 -15.83 -3.02 -5.71
C PRO A 53 -15.84 -2.51 -7.15
N GLN A 54 -17.04 -2.25 -7.70
CA GLN A 54 -17.22 -1.66 -9.01
C GLN A 54 -17.14 -0.13 -8.93
N VAL A 55 -16.29 0.49 -9.72
CA VAL A 55 -16.27 1.95 -9.90
C VAL A 55 -17.44 2.36 -10.79
N ARG A 56 -18.32 3.23 -10.29
CA ARG A 56 -19.50 3.75 -11.01
C ARG A 56 -19.46 5.27 -11.20
N GLY A 57 -18.43 5.95 -10.70
CA GLY A 57 -18.26 7.41 -10.85
C GLY A 57 -16.88 7.87 -10.45
N GLY A 58 -16.51 9.08 -10.89
CA GLY A 58 -15.21 9.66 -10.65
C GLY A 58 -14.11 9.12 -11.55
N SER A 59 -12.88 9.45 -11.23
CA SER A 59 -11.72 9.04 -12.04
C SER A 59 -10.50 8.74 -11.18
N VAL A 60 -9.65 7.84 -11.70
CA VAL A 60 -8.32 7.55 -11.18
C VAL A 60 -7.33 7.72 -12.32
N ALA A 61 -6.25 8.46 -12.09
CA ALA A 61 -5.18 8.65 -13.05
C ALA A 61 -3.80 8.49 -12.39
N TRP A 62 -2.83 7.97 -13.13
CA TRP A 62 -1.42 7.89 -12.76
C TRP A 62 -0.56 8.56 -13.81
N LYS A 63 0.24 9.57 -13.41
CA LYS A 63 1.09 10.35 -14.34
C LYS A 63 0.35 10.88 -15.56
N GLY A 64 -0.92 11.31 -15.36
CA GLY A 64 -1.80 11.81 -16.42
C GLY A 64 -2.51 10.74 -17.25
N GLU A 65 -2.18 9.46 -17.09
CA GLU A 65 -2.87 8.37 -17.75
C GLU A 65 -4.06 7.88 -16.93
N THR A 66 -5.22 7.75 -17.58
CA THR A 66 -6.44 7.22 -16.91
C THR A 66 -6.28 5.74 -16.57
N LEU A 67 -6.54 5.39 -15.31
CA LEU A 67 -6.60 4.01 -14.82
C LEU A 67 -8.04 3.48 -14.72
N THR A 68 -9.03 4.37 -14.64
CA THR A 68 -10.44 3.99 -14.50
C THR A 68 -10.88 3.09 -15.65
N GLY A 69 -11.45 1.93 -15.29
CA GLY A 69 -11.91 0.93 -16.28
C GLY A 69 -10.84 -0.05 -16.76
N LEU A 70 -9.58 0.15 -16.40
CA LEU A 70 -8.51 -0.80 -16.70
C LEU A 70 -8.58 -2.00 -15.76
N LYS A 71 -8.12 -3.16 -16.24
CA LYS A 71 -7.98 -4.37 -15.41
C LYS A 71 -6.70 -4.33 -14.60
N ALA A 72 -6.68 -5.04 -13.47
CA ALA A 72 -5.56 -5.04 -12.53
C ALA A 72 -4.19 -5.34 -13.19
N HIS A 73 -4.11 -6.24 -14.16
CA HIS A 73 -2.85 -6.55 -14.84
C HIS A 73 -2.37 -5.41 -15.76
N GLU A 74 -3.30 -4.62 -16.33
CA GLU A 74 -2.97 -3.44 -17.12
C GLU A 74 -2.45 -2.31 -16.24
N ILE A 75 -3.03 -2.16 -15.02
CA ILE A 75 -2.59 -1.20 -14.01
C ILE A 75 -1.20 -1.60 -13.48
N ALA A 76 -0.98 -2.88 -13.17
CA ALA A 76 0.33 -3.38 -12.78
C ALA A 76 1.38 -3.15 -13.88
N GLY A 77 1.00 -3.26 -15.16
CA GLY A 77 1.85 -2.93 -16.31
C GLY A 77 2.30 -1.46 -16.38
N ARG A 78 1.63 -0.56 -15.63
CA ARG A 78 1.98 0.86 -15.46
C ARG A 78 2.86 1.12 -14.23
N LYS A 79 3.54 0.08 -13.75
CA LYS A 79 4.44 0.14 -12.60
C LYS A 79 3.73 0.52 -11.28
N ILE A 80 2.52 0.06 -11.09
CA ILE A 80 1.77 0.21 -9.86
C ILE A 80 1.68 -1.16 -9.17
N ALA A 81 2.24 -1.27 -7.96
CA ALA A 81 2.22 -2.49 -7.16
C ALA A 81 1.19 -2.41 -6.05
N LEU A 82 0.67 -3.57 -5.63
CA LEU A 82 -0.19 -3.72 -4.47
C LEU A 82 0.44 -4.69 -3.46
N VAL A 83 0.55 -4.24 -2.23
CA VAL A 83 0.76 -5.10 -1.04
C VAL A 83 -0.61 -5.26 -0.37
N PRO A 84 -1.32 -6.36 -0.59
CA PRO A 84 -2.67 -6.53 -0.06
C PRO A 84 -2.65 -6.94 1.40
N GLN A 85 -3.72 -6.62 2.13
CA GLN A 85 -3.98 -7.14 3.47
C GLN A 85 -3.93 -8.68 3.49
N GLY A 86 -3.41 -9.27 4.57
CA GLY A 86 -3.36 -10.72 4.77
C GLY A 86 -2.22 -11.43 4.03
N ARG A 87 -1.21 -10.69 3.54
CA ARG A 87 0.09 -11.19 3.01
C ARG A 87 0.00 -12.03 1.73
N ARG A 88 -1.02 -12.83 1.54
CA ARG A 88 -1.37 -13.67 0.35
C ARG A 88 -0.18 -14.34 -0.32
N LEU A 89 0.60 -15.10 0.46
CA LEU A 89 1.73 -15.89 -0.03
C LEU A 89 1.28 -17.30 -0.44
N PHE A 90 2.06 -17.92 -1.30
CA PHE A 90 1.91 -19.34 -1.65
C PHE A 90 2.65 -20.19 -0.61
N PRO A 91 1.95 -21.03 0.20
CA PRO A 91 2.58 -21.77 1.28
C PRO A 91 3.71 -22.71 0.84
N SER A 92 3.64 -23.23 -0.37
CA SER A 92 4.58 -24.22 -0.92
C SER A 92 5.81 -23.62 -1.58
N LEU A 93 5.75 -22.33 -2.01
CA LEU A 93 6.88 -21.68 -2.68
C LEU A 93 7.90 -21.18 -1.68
N THR A 94 9.18 -21.27 -2.04
CA THR A 94 10.29 -20.66 -1.32
C THR A 94 10.30 -19.14 -1.46
N VAL A 95 11.04 -18.45 -0.60
CA VAL A 95 11.27 -17.00 -0.71
C VAL A 95 11.80 -16.64 -2.10
N THR A 96 12.81 -17.36 -2.58
CA THR A 96 13.38 -17.12 -3.92
C THR A 96 12.35 -17.30 -5.02
N GLU A 97 11.54 -18.36 -4.98
CA GLU A 97 10.50 -18.62 -5.97
C GLU A 97 9.43 -17.52 -5.97
N HIS A 98 9.00 -17.03 -4.78
CA HIS A 98 8.08 -15.90 -4.69
C HIS A 98 8.58 -14.63 -5.37
N LEU A 99 9.86 -14.32 -5.26
CA LEU A 99 10.46 -13.17 -5.92
C LEU A 99 10.64 -13.40 -7.42
N THR A 100 11.14 -14.58 -7.80
CA THR A 100 11.43 -14.88 -9.19
C THR A 100 10.18 -14.94 -10.07
N MET A 101 9.06 -15.48 -9.55
CA MET A 101 7.81 -15.58 -10.30
C MET A 101 7.20 -14.21 -10.65
N MET A 102 7.52 -13.17 -9.88
CA MET A 102 7.03 -11.81 -10.09
C MET A 102 7.94 -10.95 -10.96
N LYS A 103 9.14 -11.46 -11.30
CA LYS A 103 10.16 -10.68 -12.00
C LYS A 103 9.64 -10.16 -13.34
N SER A 104 9.60 -8.84 -13.48
CA SER A 104 9.28 -8.20 -14.77
C SER A 104 10.38 -8.50 -15.78
N ALA A 105 10.01 -9.00 -16.95
CA ALA A 105 10.94 -9.20 -18.08
C ALA A 105 11.53 -7.86 -18.60
N ARG A 106 10.92 -6.72 -18.23
CA ARG A 106 11.33 -5.38 -18.65
C ARG A 106 12.32 -4.69 -17.71
N ALA A 107 12.49 -5.19 -16.48
CA ALA A 107 13.39 -4.60 -15.49
C ALA A 107 14.83 -5.06 -15.74
N ARG A 108 15.57 -4.35 -16.61
CA ARG A 108 17.02 -4.60 -16.81
C ARG A 108 17.87 -4.02 -15.69
N ASP A 109 17.53 -2.81 -15.19
CA ASP A 109 18.27 -2.05 -14.18
C ASP A 109 17.44 -1.72 -12.93
N GLY A 110 16.28 -2.37 -12.73
CA GLY A 110 15.34 -2.12 -11.65
C GLY A 110 15.59 -2.97 -10.40
N TRP A 111 14.50 -3.40 -9.76
CA TRP A 111 14.54 -4.26 -8.57
C TRP A 111 14.90 -5.70 -8.93
N THR A 112 16.16 -6.07 -8.71
CA THR A 112 16.63 -7.47 -8.86
C THR A 112 16.40 -8.26 -7.58
N VAL A 113 16.41 -9.59 -7.67
CA VAL A 113 16.32 -10.46 -6.48
C VAL A 113 17.42 -10.13 -5.47
N ASP A 114 18.66 -9.92 -5.94
CA ASP A 114 19.78 -9.60 -5.04
C ASP A 114 19.63 -8.22 -4.39
N ARG A 115 19.15 -7.21 -5.12
CA ARG A 115 18.85 -5.89 -4.57
C ARG A 115 17.75 -5.97 -3.50
N VAL A 116 16.67 -6.70 -3.78
CA VAL A 116 15.59 -6.96 -2.82
C VAL A 116 16.10 -7.71 -1.60
N MET A 117 16.91 -8.75 -1.78
CA MET A 117 17.52 -9.50 -0.66
C MET A 117 18.44 -8.61 0.19
N GLY A 118 19.13 -7.64 -0.41
CA GLY A 118 19.92 -6.63 0.32
C GLY A 118 19.05 -5.75 1.22
N LEU A 119 17.86 -5.36 0.77
CA LEU A 119 16.90 -4.58 1.54
C LEU A 119 16.22 -5.40 2.67
N PHE A 120 16.13 -6.74 2.49
CA PHE A 120 15.50 -7.67 3.43
C PHE A 120 16.46 -8.77 3.89
N PRO A 121 17.49 -8.47 4.73
CA PRO A 121 18.51 -9.46 5.14
C PRO A 121 17.92 -10.73 5.75
N ARG A 122 16.85 -10.63 6.54
CA ARG A 122 16.17 -11.79 7.13
C ARG A 122 15.55 -12.71 6.07
N LEU A 123 15.07 -12.17 4.95
CA LEU A 123 14.60 -12.98 3.83
C LEU A 123 15.78 -13.63 3.09
N ALA A 124 16.92 -12.94 3.00
CA ALA A 124 18.13 -13.51 2.41
C ALA A 124 18.64 -14.74 3.19
N GLU A 125 18.61 -14.72 4.53
CA GLU A 125 18.90 -15.86 5.39
C GLU A 125 17.92 -17.03 5.17
N ARG A 126 16.69 -16.71 4.78
CA ARG A 126 15.57 -17.65 4.61
C ARG A 126 15.25 -17.98 3.15
N ARG A 127 16.13 -17.66 2.20
CA ARG A 127 15.87 -17.76 0.75
C ARG A 127 15.28 -19.09 0.27
N GLN A 128 15.63 -20.19 0.94
CA GLN A 128 15.15 -21.54 0.63
C GLN A 128 13.96 -21.99 1.49
N HIS A 129 13.56 -21.19 2.49
CA HIS A 129 12.39 -21.53 3.30
C HIS A 129 11.11 -21.27 2.52
N ARG A 130 10.12 -22.13 2.73
CA ARG A 130 8.79 -22.00 2.11
C ARG A 130 7.93 -20.98 2.86
N GLY A 131 6.92 -20.43 2.20
CA GLY A 131 6.02 -19.43 2.78
C GLY A 131 5.35 -19.86 4.09
N ASN A 132 5.05 -21.17 4.27
CA ASN A 132 4.48 -21.70 5.50
C ASN A 132 5.52 -21.86 6.65
N GLN A 133 6.81 -21.77 6.36
CA GLN A 133 7.90 -21.87 7.34
C GLN A 133 8.34 -20.50 7.89
N LEU A 134 7.80 -19.41 7.33
CA LEU A 134 8.13 -18.05 7.72
C LEU A 134 7.26 -17.58 8.91
N SER A 135 7.83 -16.76 9.78
CA SER A 135 7.11 -16.03 10.82
C SER A 135 6.12 -15.02 10.20
N GLY A 136 5.21 -14.48 11.02
CA GLY A 136 4.27 -13.45 10.57
C GLY A 136 4.96 -12.22 9.98
N GLY A 137 6.02 -11.74 10.63
CA GLY A 137 6.81 -10.61 10.15
C GLY A 137 7.57 -10.91 8.86
N GLU A 138 8.24 -12.07 8.78
CA GLU A 138 8.93 -12.49 7.55
C GLU A 138 7.97 -12.65 6.37
N ARG A 139 6.75 -13.14 6.60
CA ARG A 139 5.72 -13.21 5.56
C ARG A 139 5.29 -11.81 5.09
N GLN A 140 5.19 -10.84 5.99
CA GLN A 140 4.88 -9.46 5.62
C GLN A 140 6.01 -8.83 4.81
N MET A 141 7.26 -9.00 5.25
CA MET A 141 8.43 -8.53 4.49
C MET A 141 8.48 -9.15 3.10
N LEU A 142 8.16 -10.44 2.97
CA LEU A 142 8.11 -11.11 1.66
C LEU A 142 6.97 -10.57 0.78
N ALA A 143 5.83 -10.18 1.35
CA ALA A 143 4.75 -9.55 0.59
C ALA A 143 5.18 -8.18 0.01
N VAL A 144 5.90 -7.36 0.79
CA VAL A 144 6.48 -6.10 0.32
C VAL A 144 7.59 -6.35 -0.72
N ALA A 145 8.53 -7.26 -0.41
CA ALA A 145 9.62 -7.65 -1.30
C ALA A 145 9.12 -8.11 -2.68
N ARG A 146 8.05 -8.91 -2.69
CA ARG A 146 7.40 -9.38 -3.92
C ARG A 146 6.83 -8.24 -4.75
N ALA A 147 6.25 -7.21 -4.11
CA ALA A 147 5.72 -6.05 -4.80
C ALA A 147 6.82 -5.25 -5.54
N LEU A 148 8.05 -5.22 -5.02
CA LEU A 148 9.17 -4.57 -5.67
C LEU A 148 9.60 -5.26 -6.97
N MET A 149 9.38 -6.58 -7.11
CA MET A 149 9.83 -7.35 -8.26
C MET A 149 9.17 -6.99 -9.60
N ILE A 150 8.08 -6.22 -9.59
CA ILE A 150 7.48 -5.67 -10.81
C ILE A 150 8.09 -4.33 -11.23
N ASP A 151 9.12 -3.86 -10.52
CA ASP A 151 9.78 -2.56 -10.72
C ASP A 151 8.81 -1.37 -10.61
N PRO A 152 8.12 -1.21 -9.46
CA PRO A 152 7.06 -0.22 -9.31
C PRO A 152 7.61 1.20 -9.21
N GLU A 153 6.77 2.17 -9.58
CA GLU A 153 6.95 3.59 -9.30
C GLU A 153 5.95 4.09 -8.25
N LEU A 154 4.84 3.34 -8.06
CA LEU A 154 3.85 3.53 -7.01
C LEU A 154 3.56 2.21 -6.32
N ILE A 155 3.56 2.21 -4.98
CA ILE A 155 3.13 1.08 -4.17
C ILE A 155 1.90 1.48 -3.36
N LEU A 156 0.85 0.66 -3.46
CA LEU A 156 -0.33 0.73 -2.60
C LEU A 156 -0.17 -0.33 -1.52
N MET A 157 -0.20 0.06 -0.25
CA MET A 157 -0.04 -0.86 0.89
C MET A 157 -1.33 -0.84 1.72
N ASP A 158 -1.95 -2.01 1.90
CA ASP A 158 -3.22 -2.16 2.60
C ASP A 158 -2.99 -2.81 3.97
N GLU A 159 -2.95 -1.99 5.02
CA GLU A 159 -2.73 -2.33 6.43
C GLU A 159 -1.50 -3.25 6.64
N PRO A 160 -0.31 -2.85 6.16
CA PRO A 160 0.87 -3.71 6.18
C PRO A 160 1.40 -3.97 7.58
N SER A 161 1.08 -3.13 8.58
CA SER A 161 1.51 -3.29 9.97
C SER A 161 0.60 -4.23 10.78
N GLU A 162 -0.57 -4.61 10.25
CA GLU A 162 -1.57 -5.39 10.98
C GLU A 162 -1.01 -6.72 11.50
N GLY A 163 -1.19 -6.94 12.81
CA GLY A 163 -0.78 -8.17 13.48
C GLY A 163 0.74 -8.42 13.49
N LEU A 164 1.54 -7.38 13.36
CA LEU A 164 2.97 -7.42 13.56
C LEU A 164 3.37 -7.10 15.00
N ALA A 165 4.45 -7.71 15.48
CA ALA A 165 5.08 -7.29 16.73
C ALA A 165 5.71 -5.89 16.57
N PRO A 166 5.79 -5.07 17.65
CA PRO A 166 6.29 -3.68 17.56
C PRO A 166 7.65 -3.54 16.86
N VAL A 167 8.59 -4.43 17.13
CA VAL A 167 9.90 -4.43 16.46
C VAL A 167 9.81 -4.63 14.95
N MET A 168 8.82 -5.41 14.48
CA MET A 168 8.59 -5.63 13.05
C MET A 168 7.88 -4.45 12.40
N VAL A 169 7.04 -3.72 13.16
CA VAL A 169 6.43 -2.46 12.70
C VAL A 169 7.52 -1.44 12.44
N GLN A 170 8.43 -1.21 13.40
CA GLN A 170 9.57 -0.29 13.24
C GLN A 170 10.46 -0.68 12.05
N HIS A 171 10.68 -1.98 11.85
CA HIS A 171 11.45 -2.44 10.70
C HIS A 171 10.73 -2.14 9.36
N LEU A 172 9.41 -2.34 9.31
CA LEU A 172 8.59 -2.00 8.14
C LEU A 172 8.60 -0.49 7.87
N GLU A 173 8.49 0.33 8.91
CA GLU A 173 8.57 1.80 8.83
C GLU A 173 9.91 2.23 8.21
N GLY A 174 11.03 1.66 8.67
CA GLY A 174 12.36 1.91 8.10
C GLY A 174 12.43 1.54 6.61
N ILE A 175 11.81 0.43 6.20
CA ILE A 175 11.74 0.02 4.80
C ILE A 175 10.91 1.01 3.98
N ILE A 176 9.75 1.48 4.47
CA ILE A 176 8.91 2.46 3.77
C ILE A 176 9.70 3.76 3.52
N VAL A 177 10.43 4.26 4.53
CA VAL A 177 11.28 5.44 4.39
C VAL A 177 12.35 5.21 3.32
N GLN A 178 13.04 4.07 3.36
CA GLN A 178 14.07 3.73 2.38
C GLN A 178 13.49 3.61 0.95
N LEU A 179 12.31 3.03 0.77
CA LEU A 179 11.64 2.95 -0.53
C LEU A 179 11.29 4.34 -1.08
N LYS A 180 10.86 5.27 -0.23
CA LYS A 180 10.67 6.67 -0.60
C LYS A 180 11.98 7.32 -1.06
N GLU A 181 13.08 7.12 -0.33
CA GLU A 181 14.41 7.63 -0.71
C GLU A 181 14.87 7.07 -2.06
N GLU A 182 14.54 5.83 -2.37
CA GLU A 182 14.76 5.19 -3.68
C GLU A 182 13.84 5.75 -4.79
N GLY A 183 12.95 6.68 -4.45
CA GLY A 183 12.13 7.42 -5.41
C GLY A 183 10.71 6.90 -5.63
N LEU A 184 10.25 5.94 -4.82
CA LEU A 184 8.90 5.40 -4.93
C LEU A 184 7.86 6.35 -4.31
N ALA A 185 6.70 6.44 -4.94
CA ALA A 185 5.49 6.99 -4.34
C ALA A 185 4.76 5.87 -3.58
N ILE A 186 4.19 6.18 -2.41
CA ILE A 186 3.51 5.17 -1.58
C ILE A 186 2.18 5.72 -1.09
N LEU A 187 1.09 4.97 -1.34
CA LEU A 187 -0.18 5.15 -0.65
C LEU A 187 -0.30 4.06 0.41
N LEU A 188 -0.15 4.48 1.66
CA LEU A 188 -0.18 3.62 2.84
C LEU A 188 -1.56 3.69 3.50
N VAL A 189 -2.32 2.62 3.46
CA VAL A 189 -3.55 2.49 4.24
C VAL A 189 -3.22 1.92 5.60
N GLU A 190 -3.61 2.62 6.66
CA GLU A 190 -3.35 2.21 8.04
C GLU A 190 -4.51 2.54 8.96
N GLN A 191 -4.55 1.83 10.08
CA GLN A 191 -5.42 2.15 11.21
C GLN A 191 -4.63 2.78 12.37
N ASN A 192 -3.37 2.41 12.51
CA ASN A 192 -2.50 2.94 13.56
C ASN A 192 -1.96 4.32 13.15
N LEU A 193 -2.43 5.35 13.85
CA LEU A 193 -2.03 6.74 13.63
C LEU A 193 -0.51 6.92 13.79
N TYR A 194 0.09 6.36 14.84
CA TYR A 194 1.51 6.57 15.14
C TYR A 194 2.42 5.94 14.08
N SER A 195 2.11 4.73 13.64
CA SER A 195 2.84 4.08 12.54
C SER A 195 2.71 4.85 11.22
N ALA A 196 1.53 5.42 10.95
CA ALA A 196 1.34 6.24 9.77
C ALA A 196 2.15 7.55 9.85
N LEU A 197 2.09 8.27 10.98
CA LEU A 197 2.84 9.52 11.18
C LEU A 197 4.35 9.33 11.18
N ALA A 198 4.84 8.15 11.56
CA ALA A 198 6.28 7.85 11.54
C ALA A 198 6.90 7.89 10.13
N VAL A 199 6.10 7.69 9.08
CA VAL A 199 6.61 7.53 7.70
C VAL A 199 5.97 8.46 6.68
N ALA A 200 4.75 8.98 6.95
CA ALA A 200 4.00 9.76 5.98
C ALA A 200 4.49 11.21 5.88
N ASP A 201 4.39 11.77 4.69
CA ASP A 201 4.51 13.22 4.45
C ASP A 201 3.17 13.91 4.66
N ARG A 202 2.09 13.24 4.22
CA ARG A 202 0.74 13.78 4.25
C ARG A 202 -0.27 12.69 4.63
N VAL A 203 -1.33 13.10 5.29
CA VAL A 203 -2.37 12.22 5.82
C VAL A 203 -3.72 12.63 5.27
N TYR A 204 -4.49 11.64 4.81
CA TYR A 204 -5.92 11.74 4.58
C TYR A 204 -6.67 10.90 5.60
N VAL A 205 -7.83 11.36 6.03
CA VAL A 205 -8.74 10.57 6.87
C VAL A 205 -9.99 10.24 6.07
N ILE A 206 -10.34 8.95 6.06
CA ILE A 206 -11.57 8.47 5.43
C ILE A 206 -12.59 8.03 6.49
N GLU A 207 -13.81 8.51 6.37
CA GLU A 207 -14.94 8.13 7.20
C GLU A 207 -16.16 7.86 6.31
N THR A 208 -16.76 6.68 6.47
CA THR A 208 -17.94 6.25 5.68
C THR A 208 -17.76 6.47 4.17
N GLY A 209 -16.59 6.12 3.65
CA GLY A 209 -16.27 6.20 2.22
C GLY A 209 -15.94 7.61 1.70
N LYS A 210 -15.85 8.63 2.57
CA LYS A 210 -15.53 10.02 2.20
C LYS A 210 -14.22 10.46 2.82
N ILE A 211 -13.45 11.27 2.11
CA ILE A 211 -12.32 11.98 2.71
C ILE A 211 -12.88 13.13 3.54
N VAL A 212 -12.59 13.12 4.83
CA VAL A 212 -13.12 14.11 5.80
C VAL A 212 -12.03 15.04 6.33
N HIS A 213 -10.75 14.69 6.14
CA HIS A 213 -9.63 15.51 6.57
C HIS A 213 -8.40 15.26 5.71
N GLU A 214 -7.59 16.31 5.52
CA GLU A 214 -6.27 16.27 4.89
C GLU A 214 -5.34 17.17 5.69
N ALA A 215 -4.12 16.69 5.97
CA ALA A 215 -3.08 17.48 6.64
C ALA A 215 -1.68 16.99 6.28
N GLU A 216 -0.70 17.88 6.37
CA GLU A 216 0.71 17.50 6.38
C GLU A 216 1.02 16.71 7.67
N ALA A 217 1.76 15.61 7.57
CA ALA A 217 1.99 14.73 8.71
C ALA A 217 2.76 15.44 9.84
N PHE A 218 3.72 16.31 9.51
CA PHE A 218 4.48 17.04 10.52
C PHE A 218 3.62 17.94 11.42
N ALA A 219 2.51 18.50 10.89
CA ALA A 219 1.59 19.31 11.65
C ALA A 219 0.78 18.51 12.68
N LEU A 220 0.74 17.18 12.52
CA LEU A 220 0.00 16.25 13.38
C LEU A 220 0.89 15.57 14.42
N VAL A 221 2.22 15.63 14.27
CA VAL A 221 3.17 15.02 15.23
C VAL A 221 3.05 15.67 16.60
N ASP A 222 2.87 17.00 16.66
CA ASP A 222 2.75 17.76 17.90
C ASP A 222 1.35 17.69 18.51
N ASP A 223 0.31 17.44 17.71
CA ASP A 223 -1.08 17.27 18.15
C ASP A 223 -1.78 16.08 17.47
N PRO A 224 -1.37 14.83 17.76
CA PRO A 224 -2.03 13.65 17.21
C PRO A 224 -3.49 13.54 17.67
N GLN A 225 -3.85 14.17 18.79
CA GLN A 225 -5.21 14.11 19.35
C GLN A 225 -6.24 14.79 18.44
N SER A 226 -5.83 15.73 17.61
CA SER A 226 -6.72 16.35 16.62
C SER A 226 -7.36 15.32 15.67
N LEU A 227 -6.69 14.18 15.40
CA LEU A 227 -7.21 13.07 14.59
C LEU A 227 -7.90 11.97 15.41
N VAL A 228 -7.68 11.90 16.72
CA VAL A 228 -8.25 10.84 17.58
C VAL A 228 -9.76 10.79 17.47
N ARG A 229 -10.43 11.94 17.35
CA ARG A 229 -11.87 12.03 17.14
C ARG A 229 -12.36 11.30 15.90
N PHE A 230 -11.59 11.26 14.80
CA PHE A 230 -11.93 10.57 13.56
C PHE A 230 -11.61 9.06 13.62
N LEU A 231 -10.62 8.69 14.44
CA LEU A 231 -10.14 7.31 14.54
C LEU A 231 -10.81 6.53 15.67
N GLY A 232 -11.53 7.24 16.59
CA GLY A 232 -12.27 6.61 17.68
C GLY A 232 -11.38 5.87 18.69
N VAL A 233 -10.13 6.31 18.84
CA VAL A 233 -9.20 5.81 19.86
C VAL A 233 -9.43 6.67 21.09
N HIS A 234 -9.90 6.06 22.21
CA HIS A 234 -10.02 6.68 23.52
C HIS A 234 -8.87 6.23 24.41
#